data_d06b700dd24103ddc1b03eafd3cd493e
#
_entry.id   d06b700dd24103ddc1b03eafd3cd493e
#
_cell.length_a   1.000
_cell.length_b   1.000
_cell.length_c   1.000
_cell.angle_alpha   90.00
_cell.angle_beta   90.00
_cell.angle_gamma   90.00
#
_symmetry.space_group_name_H-M   'P 1'
#
loop_
_entity.id
_entity.type
_entity.pdbx_description
1 polymer ?
#
loop_
_entity_poly.entity_id
_entity_poly.type
_entity_poly.pdbx_seq_one_letter_code
_entity_poly.pdbx_strand_id
1 'polypeptide(L)'
;MRSDQIKKGIDAAPARSLLYATGQVKNIHDMNKPFIAICNSYIDIVPGHVHLRELADIAKEAIREAGGIPFEFNTIGVDDGIAMGHIGMRYSLPSRELIADSAETVINAHWFDGVFYIPNCDKITPGMILAAMRTNVPGIFCSGGPMKAGIDPRGHQITLSSMFEAVGTYKTGNMTKEDFEFMEQNACPTCGSCAGMFTANSMNCLLEILGLAMPGNGTILAVSEERRELVRQAAFKLIDLVEKQVKPRDIVTKEAIDDAFALDMAMGGSTNTVLHTLAIANEAEIDYDLRRVNEIAKRVPYLSKIAPSSAYSMHDVHEAGGVSAIIRELCDIEGAIHPDRPTVTGKTLRENVAEAKIHNEEVIHPKENPYSPVGGLSILYGNIAPEGSVIKVGGVDPSVQVFKGKAICFDSHDEAVAAIDNHTVQKGHVVVIRYEGPKGGPGMPEMLAPTSSIVGRGLGKDVALITDGRFSGATRGIAVGHISPEAAAGGPLGLVNDGDEIIIDLPNRTLNLQVSDEELAQRAQERPKFRSKVKKGWLARYTALVTSANTGGIMRVPDEEE
;
A
#
# COMPACT_ATOMS: atom_id res chain seq x y z
N MET A 1 -31.38 10.84 7.75
CA MET A 1 -30.42 9.70 7.78
C MET A 1 -30.60 8.89 6.49
N ARG A 2 -29.54 8.33 5.92
CA ARG A 2 -29.64 7.42 4.75
C ARG A 2 -30.50 6.21 5.09
N SER A 3 -30.34 5.64 6.28
CA SER A 3 -31.07 4.47 6.76
C SER A 3 -32.58 4.70 6.96
N ASP A 4 -33.06 5.94 6.85
CA ASP A 4 -34.52 6.22 6.87
C ASP A 4 -35.26 5.48 5.75
N GLN A 5 -34.56 5.17 4.63
CA GLN A 5 -35.09 4.38 3.52
C GLN A 5 -35.59 2.99 3.94
N ILE A 6 -34.97 2.38 4.93
CA ILE A 6 -35.30 1.03 5.44
C ILE A 6 -35.96 1.07 6.83
N LYS A 7 -36.07 2.24 7.46
CA LYS A 7 -36.62 2.42 8.82
C LYS A 7 -37.95 3.11 8.87
N LYS A 8 -38.24 4.04 7.97
CA LYS A 8 -39.41 4.92 8.05
C LYS A 8 -40.51 4.56 7.00
N GLY A 9 -41.75 4.94 7.30
CA GLY A 9 -42.89 4.69 6.44
C GLY A 9 -43.49 3.27 6.61
N ILE A 10 -44.70 3.10 6.11
CA ILE A 10 -45.44 1.82 6.22
C ILE A 10 -44.77 0.75 5.34
N ASP A 11 -44.26 1.13 4.16
CA ASP A 11 -43.64 0.22 3.19
C ASP A 11 -42.33 -0.37 3.69
N ALA A 12 -41.66 0.26 4.67
CA ALA A 12 -40.47 -0.27 5.33
C ALA A 12 -40.79 -1.30 6.44
N ALA A 13 -42.04 -1.62 6.73
CA ALA A 13 -42.41 -2.58 7.77
C ALA A 13 -41.78 -3.98 7.59
N PRO A 14 -41.73 -4.57 6.37
CA PRO A 14 -41.04 -5.84 6.17
C PRO A 14 -39.52 -5.76 6.51
N ALA A 15 -38.83 -4.68 6.10
CA ALA A 15 -37.42 -4.46 6.45
C ALA A 15 -37.22 -4.35 7.97
N ARG A 16 -38.08 -3.59 8.66
CA ARG A 16 -38.04 -3.49 10.13
C ARG A 16 -38.23 -4.83 10.81
N SER A 17 -39.13 -5.69 10.30
CA SER A 17 -39.31 -7.03 10.84
C SER A 17 -38.02 -7.86 10.79
N LEU A 18 -37.31 -7.80 9.67
CA LEU A 18 -36.01 -8.47 9.52
C LEU A 18 -34.94 -7.84 10.44
N LEU A 19 -34.91 -6.52 10.58
CA LEU A 19 -33.99 -5.83 11.48
C LEU A 19 -34.21 -6.22 12.96
N TYR A 20 -35.46 -6.39 13.42
CA TYR A 20 -35.72 -6.94 14.76
C TYR A 20 -35.23 -8.37 14.92
N ALA A 21 -35.35 -9.21 13.88
CA ALA A 21 -34.87 -10.59 13.91
C ALA A 21 -33.34 -10.72 14.05
N THR A 22 -32.57 -9.67 13.70
CA THR A 22 -31.12 -9.66 13.90
C THR A 22 -30.72 -9.54 15.39
N GLY A 23 -31.63 -9.08 16.25
CA GLY A 23 -31.37 -8.77 17.66
C GLY A 23 -30.55 -7.50 17.88
N GLN A 24 -30.08 -6.81 16.82
CA GLN A 24 -29.34 -5.54 16.97
C GLN A 24 -30.27 -4.38 17.28
N VAL A 25 -31.48 -4.39 16.67
CA VAL A 25 -32.57 -3.46 16.96
C VAL A 25 -33.49 -4.10 17.99
N LYS A 26 -33.64 -3.48 19.16
CA LYS A 26 -34.40 -4.05 20.29
C LYS A 26 -35.80 -3.48 20.42
N ASN A 27 -36.01 -2.25 20.00
CA ASN A 27 -37.30 -1.55 20.15
C ASN A 27 -37.44 -0.43 19.10
N ILE A 28 -38.65 0.17 19.04
CA ILE A 28 -38.97 1.19 18.05
C ILE A 28 -38.09 2.47 18.18
N HIS A 29 -37.58 2.78 19.38
CA HIS A 29 -36.71 3.96 19.57
C HIS A 29 -35.37 3.79 18.89
N ASP A 30 -34.88 2.55 18.72
CA ASP A 30 -33.64 2.26 18.01
C ASP A 30 -33.73 2.63 16.53
N MET A 31 -34.93 2.65 15.95
CA MET A 31 -35.17 3.10 14.57
C MET A 31 -34.89 4.60 14.35
N ASN A 32 -34.78 5.38 15.43
CA ASN A 32 -34.43 6.81 15.35
C ASN A 32 -32.92 7.07 15.47
N LYS A 33 -32.12 6.03 15.70
CA LYS A 33 -30.66 6.12 15.83
C LYS A 33 -29.98 5.88 14.47
N PRO A 34 -28.76 6.41 14.25
CA PRO A 34 -28.00 6.10 13.05
C PRO A 34 -27.59 4.61 13.02
N PHE A 35 -27.67 4.02 11.85
CA PHE A 35 -27.19 2.65 11.58
C PHE A 35 -25.75 2.71 11.09
N ILE A 36 -24.85 2.10 11.85
CA ILE A 36 -23.42 2.14 11.63
C ILE A 36 -22.94 0.75 11.13
N ALA A 37 -22.35 0.71 9.95
CA ALA A 37 -21.64 -0.48 9.50
C ALA A 37 -20.28 -0.57 10.20
N ILE A 38 -19.88 -1.76 10.63
CA ILE A 38 -18.50 -2.09 10.97
C ILE A 38 -17.99 -3.00 9.85
N CYS A 39 -17.18 -2.41 8.96
CA CYS A 39 -16.52 -3.15 7.89
C CYS A 39 -15.23 -3.74 8.46
N ASN A 40 -15.31 -4.99 8.91
CA ASN A 40 -14.19 -5.74 9.48
C ASN A 40 -13.47 -6.57 8.41
N SER A 41 -12.23 -6.94 8.66
CA SER A 41 -11.43 -7.85 7.83
C SER A 41 -10.80 -8.99 8.63
N TYR A 42 -11.46 -9.40 9.71
CA TYR A 42 -11.05 -10.56 10.50
C TYR A 42 -10.88 -11.82 9.63
N ILE A 43 -9.76 -12.49 9.78
CA ILE A 43 -9.48 -13.78 9.17
C ILE A 43 -8.36 -14.49 9.95
N ASP A 44 -8.52 -15.80 10.24
CA ASP A 44 -7.60 -16.56 11.10
C ASP A 44 -6.21 -16.77 10.50
N ILE A 45 -6.10 -16.90 9.17
CA ILE A 45 -4.83 -17.19 8.50
C ILE A 45 -3.91 -15.96 8.36
N VAL A 46 -4.39 -14.75 8.62
CA VAL A 46 -3.62 -13.51 8.47
C VAL A 46 -3.21 -13.00 9.84
N PRO A 47 -1.91 -13.02 10.22
CA PRO A 47 -1.46 -12.58 11.55
C PRO A 47 -1.88 -11.17 11.91
N GLY A 48 -1.96 -10.27 10.90
CA GLY A 48 -2.44 -8.90 11.06
C GLY A 48 -3.93 -8.78 11.39
N HIS A 49 -4.72 -9.87 11.29
CA HIS A 49 -6.18 -9.83 11.31
C HIS A 49 -6.84 -10.72 12.36
N VAL A 50 -6.11 -11.63 12.99
CA VAL A 50 -6.67 -12.60 13.97
C VAL A 50 -7.30 -11.93 15.19
N HIS A 51 -6.88 -10.73 15.57
CA HIS A 51 -7.39 -9.96 16.72
C HIS A 51 -8.50 -8.97 16.35
N LEU A 52 -8.82 -8.77 15.06
CA LEU A 52 -9.75 -7.72 14.63
C LEU A 52 -11.20 -7.97 15.08
N ARG A 53 -11.55 -9.21 15.43
CA ARG A 53 -12.86 -9.52 16.05
C ARG A 53 -13.00 -8.83 17.41
N GLU A 54 -11.96 -8.88 18.25
CA GLU A 54 -11.94 -8.18 19.55
C GLU A 54 -12.11 -6.66 19.35
N LEU A 55 -11.38 -6.08 18.39
CA LEU A 55 -11.49 -4.64 18.08
C LEU A 55 -12.88 -4.26 17.58
N ALA A 56 -13.53 -5.14 16.79
CA ALA A 56 -14.90 -4.91 16.34
C ALA A 56 -15.89 -4.96 17.51
N ASP A 57 -15.71 -5.83 18.50
CA ASP A 57 -16.56 -5.88 19.67
C ASP A 57 -16.45 -4.60 20.51
N ILE A 58 -15.24 -4.10 20.71
CA ILE A 58 -15.00 -2.78 21.37
C ILE A 58 -15.70 -1.65 20.59
N ALA A 59 -15.57 -1.64 19.26
CA ALA A 59 -16.21 -0.64 18.41
C ALA A 59 -17.74 -0.71 18.52
N LYS A 60 -18.34 -1.93 18.55
CA LYS A 60 -19.79 -2.10 18.74
C LYS A 60 -20.29 -1.51 20.07
N GLU A 61 -19.54 -1.76 21.15
CA GLU A 61 -19.89 -1.22 22.46
C GLU A 61 -19.84 0.30 22.44
N ALA A 62 -18.73 0.88 21.98
CA ALA A 62 -18.54 2.32 21.90
C ALA A 62 -19.58 3.02 20.98
N ILE A 63 -19.91 2.42 19.83
CA ILE A 63 -20.97 2.94 18.93
C ILE A 63 -22.34 2.97 19.64
N ARG A 64 -22.65 1.91 20.42
CA ARG A 64 -23.93 1.90 21.20
C ARG A 64 -23.94 2.96 22.29
N GLU A 65 -22.85 3.13 23.02
CA GLU A 65 -22.70 4.18 24.03
C GLU A 65 -22.84 5.58 23.42
N ALA A 66 -22.27 5.78 22.22
CA ALA A 66 -22.37 7.03 21.47
C ALA A 66 -23.76 7.24 20.81
N GLY A 67 -24.70 6.29 20.95
CA GLY A 67 -26.08 6.42 20.47
C GLY A 67 -26.37 5.85 19.08
N GLY A 68 -25.43 5.13 18.46
CA GLY A 68 -25.61 4.43 17.19
C GLY A 68 -26.08 2.97 17.35
N ILE A 69 -26.49 2.34 16.26
CA ILE A 69 -26.78 0.90 16.17
C ILE A 69 -25.74 0.26 15.27
N PRO A 70 -24.78 -0.55 15.78
CA PRO A 70 -23.74 -1.18 15.00
C PRO A 70 -24.23 -2.47 14.33
N PHE A 71 -23.78 -2.66 13.07
CA PHE A 71 -23.94 -3.89 12.31
C PHE A 71 -22.59 -4.27 11.70
N GLU A 72 -22.01 -5.38 12.14
CA GLU A 72 -20.76 -5.87 11.59
C GLU A 72 -20.98 -6.73 10.36
N PHE A 73 -20.11 -6.54 9.38
CA PHE A 73 -19.91 -7.48 8.26
C PHE A 73 -18.40 -7.62 8.00
N ASN A 74 -18.02 -8.73 7.37
CA ASN A 74 -16.63 -9.05 7.09
C ASN A 74 -16.35 -9.00 5.59
N THR A 75 -15.20 -8.46 5.21
CA THR A 75 -14.61 -8.65 3.89
C THR A 75 -13.53 -9.73 3.93
N ILE A 76 -13.01 -10.11 2.77
CA ILE A 76 -11.90 -11.05 2.63
C ILE A 76 -10.56 -10.39 2.97
N GLY A 77 -9.51 -11.20 3.16
CA GLY A 77 -8.13 -10.77 3.27
C GLY A 77 -7.19 -11.79 2.65
N VAL A 78 -6.11 -11.31 2.02
CA VAL A 78 -4.99 -12.12 1.53
C VAL A 78 -3.74 -11.62 2.23
N ASP A 79 -2.93 -12.54 2.78
CA ASP A 79 -1.64 -12.22 3.36
C ASP A 79 -0.56 -12.28 2.29
N ASP A 80 0.10 -11.15 2.02
CA ASP A 80 1.14 -11.05 1.02
C ASP A 80 2.39 -11.86 1.41
N GLY A 81 2.72 -11.93 2.70
CA GLY A 81 3.86 -12.69 3.20
C GLY A 81 3.68 -14.19 3.01
N ILE A 82 2.50 -14.73 3.31
CA ILE A 82 2.16 -16.15 3.10
C ILE A 82 2.04 -16.46 1.60
N ALA A 83 1.56 -15.51 0.80
CA ALA A 83 1.40 -15.68 -0.65
C ALA A 83 2.71 -15.48 -1.44
N MET A 84 3.78 -14.97 -0.81
CA MET A 84 5.04 -14.64 -1.46
C MET A 84 5.74 -15.87 -2.06
N GLY A 85 6.25 -15.73 -3.28
CA GLY A 85 7.06 -16.75 -3.95
C GLY A 85 6.28 -17.90 -4.60
N HIS A 86 4.94 -17.82 -4.67
CA HIS A 86 4.11 -18.81 -5.38
C HIS A 86 2.88 -18.17 -6.05
N ILE A 87 2.09 -18.99 -6.76
CA ILE A 87 0.91 -18.54 -7.54
C ILE A 87 -0.11 -17.74 -6.72
N GLY A 88 -0.17 -17.93 -5.40
CA GLY A 88 -1.04 -17.18 -4.49
C GLY A 88 -0.83 -15.68 -4.56
N MET A 89 0.40 -15.22 -4.85
CA MET A 89 0.71 -13.79 -4.94
C MET A 89 -0.06 -13.07 -6.06
N ARG A 90 -0.50 -13.79 -7.09
CA ARG A 90 -1.37 -13.24 -8.16
C ARG A 90 -2.76 -12.84 -7.66
N TYR A 91 -3.20 -13.32 -6.50
CA TYR A 91 -4.47 -12.95 -5.89
C TYR A 91 -4.37 -11.77 -4.93
N SER A 92 -3.15 -11.36 -4.53
CA SER A 92 -2.94 -10.27 -3.58
C SER A 92 -3.52 -8.94 -4.10
N LEU A 93 -2.97 -8.33 -5.15
CA LEU A 93 -3.49 -7.05 -5.66
C LEU A 93 -4.95 -7.13 -6.13
N PRO A 94 -5.40 -8.18 -6.84
CA PRO A 94 -6.81 -8.31 -7.21
C PRO A 94 -7.78 -8.38 -6.03
N SER A 95 -7.34 -8.85 -4.84
CA SER A 95 -8.19 -8.87 -3.65
C SER A 95 -8.60 -7.47 -3.21
N ARG A 96 -7.78 -6.42 -3.48
CA ARG A 96 -8.10 -5.02 -3.20
C ARG A 96 -9.43 -4.61 -3.84
N GLU A 97 -9.64 -4.99 -5.10
CA GLU A 97 -10.87 -4.68 -5.84
C GLU A 97 -12.07 -5.44 -5.27
N LEU A 98 -11.91 -6.75 -4.95
CA LEU A 98 -12.98 -7.52 -4.32
C LEU A 98 -13.39 -6.97 -2.95
N ILE A 99 -12.42 -6.49 -2.18
CA ILE A 99 -12.66 -5.84 -0.88
C ILE A 99 -13.49 -4.58 -1.10
N ALA A 100 -13.09 -3.73 -2.06
CA ALA A 100 -13.81 -2.52 -2.40
C ALA A 100 -15.24 -2.83 -2.86
N ASP A 101 -15.43 -3.74 -3.81
CA ASP A 101 -16.73 -4.14 -4.36
C ASP A 101 -17.65 -4.74 -3.29
N SER A 102 -17.11 -5.62 -2.43
CA SER A 102 -17.92 -6.25 -1.38
C SER A 102 -18.37 -5.26 -0.31
N ALA A 103 -17.47 -4.37 0.13
CA ALA A 103 -17.79 -3.34 1.11
C ALA A 103 -18.80 -2.33 0.54
N GLU A 104 -18.57 -1.82 -0.67
CA GLU A 104 -19.51 -0.96 -1.39
C GLU A 104 -20.89 -1.57 -1.49
N THR A 105 -20.96 -2.85 -1.89
CA THR A 105 -22.22 -3.58 -2.06
C THR A 105 -23.02 -3.62 -0.76
N VAL A 106 -22.39 -3.99 0.36
CA VAL A 106 -23.07 -4.09 1.66
C VAL A 106 -23.50 -2.72 2.17
N ILE A 107 -22.62 -1.71 2.07
CA ILE A 107 -22.89 -0.34 2.56
C ILE A 107 -24.08 0.28 1.82
N ASN A 108 -24.13 0.15 0.49
CA ASN A 108 -25.17 0.75 -0.33
C ASN A 108 -26.49 -0.02 -0.26
N ALA A 109 -26.45 -1.36 -0.30
CA ALA A 109 -27.65 -2.17 -0.25
C ALA A 109 -28.44 -2.01 1.06
N HIS A 110 -27.76 -1.76 2.18
CA HIS A 110 -28.39 -1.65 3.51
C HIS A 110 -28.50 -0.21 4.03
N TRP A 111 -28.13 0.78 3.21
CA TRP A 111 -28.34 2.21 3.51
C TRP A 111 -27.73 2.69 4.83
N PHE A 112 -26.55 2.23 5.21
CA PHE A 112 -25.87 2.67 6.43
C PHE A 112 -25.62 4.18 6.45
N ASP A 113 -25.71 4.77 7.65
CA ASP A 113 -25.49 6.21 7.88
C ASP A 113 -24.02 6.56 8.09
N GLY A 114 -23.22 5.61 8.56
CA GLY A 114 -21.79 5.73 8.76
C GLY A 114 -21.10 4.38 8.72
N VAL A 115 -19.76 4.40 8.56
CA VAL A 115 -18.96 3.17 8.44
C VAL A 115 -17.70 3.28 9.32
N PHE A 116 -17.50 2.30 10.19
CA PHE A 116 -16.28 2.06 10.93
C PHE A 116 -15.46 1.00 10.20
N TYR A 117 -14.29 1.37 9.65
CA TYR A 117 -13.43 0.49 8.89
C TYR A 117 -12.30 -0.08 9.76
N ILE A 118 -12.14 -1.40 9.77
CA ILE A 118 -11.08 -2.10 10.53
C ILE A 118 -10.18 -2.88 9.56
N PRO A 119 -9.26 -2.21 8.84
CA PRO A 119 -8.24 -2.85 8.01
C PRO A 119 -6.97 -3.15 8.81
N ASN A 120 -5.99 -3.82 8.20
CA ASN A 120 -4.62 -3.83 8.73
C ASN A 120 -3.52 -4.17 7.69
N CYS A 121 -3.76 -5.05 6.73
CA CYS A 121 -2.73 -5.54 5.80
C CYS A 121 -2.76 -4.88 4.42
N ASP A 122 -1.78 -5.23 3.60
CA ASP A 122 -1.30 -4.59 2.38
C ASP A 122 -2.37 -4.15 1.39
N LYS A 123 -3.33 -5.04 1.05
CA LYS A 123 -4.36 -4.77 0.05
C LYS A 123 -5.71 -4.46 0.67
N ILE A 124 -5.85 -4.81 1.95
CA ILE A 124 -7.11 -4.64 2.70
C ILE A 124 -7.30 -3.16 3.04
N THR A 125 -6.26 -2.51 3.57
CA THR A 125 -6.33 -1.07 3.88
C THR A 125 -6.68 -0.24 2.64
N PRO A 126 -5.97 -0.31 1.51
CA PRO A 126 -6.37 0.43 0.33
C PRO A 126 -7.72 -0.02 -0.23
N GLY A 127 -8.07 -1.32 -0.20
CA GLY A 127 -9.38 -1.79 -0.67
C GLY A 127 -10.56 -1.17 0.09
N MET A 128 -10.44 -1.04 1.42
CA MET A 128 -11.45 -0.34 2.23
C MET A 128 -11.47 1.17 1.96
N ILE A 129 -10.30 1.80 1.68
CA ILE A 129 -10.27 3.22 1.30
C ILE A 129 -10.99 3.42 -0.05
N LEU A 130 -10.78 2.55 -1.04
CA LEU A 130 -11.52 2.62 -2.31
C LEU A 130 -13.03 2.55 -2.07
N ALA A 131 -13.51 1.61 -1.23
CA ALA A 131 -14.93 1.53 -0.87
C ALA A 131 -15.44 2.80 -0.20
N ALA A 132 -14.64 3.42 0.69
CA ALA A 132 -15.00 4.68 1.34
C ALA A 132 -15.12 5.83 0.33
N MET A 133 -14.21 5.91 -0.65
CA MET A 133 -14.28 6.92 -1.73
C MET A 133 -15.52 6.71 -2.62
N ARG A 134 -15.79 5.48 -3.03
CA ARG A 134 -16.96 5.13 -3.89
C ARG A 134 -18.28 5.43 -3.20
N THR A 135 -18.45 4.97 -1.97
CA THR A 135 -19.74 5.12 -1.24
C THR A 135 -19.95 6.54 -0.72
N ASN A 136 -18.87 7.24 -0.42
CA ASN A 136 -18.84 8.59 0.15
C ASN A 136 -19.82 8.77 1.33
N VAL A 137 -19.85 7.79 2.23
CA VAL A 137 -20.63 7.76 3.47
C VAL A 137 -19.72 8.18 4.62
N PRO A 138 -20.17 9.00 5.59
CA PRO A 138 -19.37 9.32 6.76
C PRO A 138 -18.63 8.10 7.31
N GLY A 139 -17.32 8.18 7.46
CA GLY A 139 -16.51 7.02 7.82
C GLY A 139 -15.24 7.38 8.55
N ILE A 140 -14.74 6.45 9.35
CA ILE A 140 -13.46 6.53 10.04
C ILE A 140 -12.72 5.21 9.97
N PHE A 141 -11.41 5.28 9.91
CA PHE A 141 -10.53 4.11 9.89
C PHE A 141 -9.84 3.94 11.23
N CYS A 142 -9.77 2.69 11.68
CA CYS A 142 -8.93 2.29 12.79
C CYS A 142 -8.26 0.95 12.46
N SER A 143 -6.98 1.00 12.09
CA SER A 143 -6.22 -0.19 11.70
C SER A 143 -5.93 -1.09 12.90
N GLY A 144 -5.70 -2.39 12.64
CA GLY A 144 -5.36 -3.35 13.69
C GLY A 144 -4.03 -3.08 14.39
N GLY A 145 -3.12 -2.34 13.76
CA GLY A 145 -1.81 -1.98 14.29
C GLY A 145 -0.70 -2.98 13.96
N PRO A 146 0.58 -2.57 14.10
CA PRO A 146 1.74 -3.40 13.84
C PRO A 146 1.99 -4.42 14.95
N MET A 147 2.64 -5.54 14.59
CA MET A 147 3.17 -6.51 15.56
C MET A 147 4.47 -6.03 16.19
N LYS A 148 4.85 -6.64 17.31
CA LYS A 148 6.21 -6.48 17.86
C LYS A 148 7.23 -7.16 16.96
N ALA A 149 8.45 -6.65 16.91
CA ALA A 149 9.59 -7.37 16.37
C ALA A 149 9.97 -8.52 17.33
N GLY A 150 10.46 -9.63 16.79
CA GLY A 150 11.09 -10.68 17.57
C GLY A 150 12.47 -10.25 18.05
N ILE A 151 13.04 -11.03 18.98
CA ILE A 151 14.40 -10.81 19.51
C ILE A 151 15.18 -12.12 19.37
N ASP A 152 16.35 -12.06 18.74
CA ASP A 152 17.25 -13.20 18.65
C ASP A 152 17.99 -13.46 20.00
N PRO A 153 18.66 -14.61 20.17
CA PRO A 153 19.40 -14.90 21.40
C PRO A 153 20.55 -13.92 21.72
N ARG A 154 20.95 -13.09 20.77
CA ARG A 154 21.99 -12.06 20.92
C ARG A 154 21.41 -10.69 21.27
N GLY A 155 20.07 -10.57 21.34
CA GLY A 155 19.37 -9.34 21.66
C GLY A 155 19.06 -8.45 20.44
N HIS A 156 19.28 -8.92 19.22
CA HIS A 156 18.94 -8.14 18.02
C HIS A 156 17.48 -8.34 17.64
N GLN A 157 16.87 -7.29 17.12
CA GLN A 157 15.52 -7.37 16.55
C GLN A 157 15.52 -8.23 15.28
N ILE A 158 14.56 -9.14 15.19
CA ILE A 158 14.29 -9.95 14.00
C ILE A 158 12.83 -9.75 13.56
N THR A 159 12.63 -9.77 12.25
CA THR A 159 11.32 -9.54 11.61
C THR A 159 11.11 -10.55 10.48
N LEU A 160 9.96 -10.51 9.83
CA LEU A 160 9.71 -11.32 8.64
C LEU A 160 10.80 -11.11 7.55
N SER A 161 11.33 -9.89 7.38
CA SER A 161 12.43 -9.66 6.43
C SER A 161 13.71 -10.41 6.83
N SER A 162 14.00 -10.48 8.12
CA SER A 162 15.14 -11.28 8.62
C SER A 162 14.98 -12.76 8.29
N MET A 163 13.74 -13.28 8.25
CA MET A 163 13.48 -14.67 7.84
C MET A 163 13.78 -14.92 6.35
N PHE A 164 13.44 -13.98 5.47
CA PHE A 164 13.82 -14.09 4.04
C PHE A 164 15.35 -14.14 3.86
N GLU A 165 16.09 -13.33 4.61
CA GLU A 165 17.56 -13.35 4.61
C GLU A 165 18.12 -14.65 5.22
N ALA A 166 17.51 -15.15 6.30
CA ALA A 166 17.89 -16.39 6.95
C ALA A 166 17.76 -17.61 6.03
N VAL A 167 16.72 -17.67 5.19
CA VAL A 167 16.56 -18.72 4.17
C VAL A 167 17.77 -18.78 3.24
N GLY A 168 18.25 -17.62 2.75
CA GLY A 168 19.46 -17.55 1.92
C GLY A 168 20.72 -18.01 2.66
N THR A 169 20.90 -17.55 3.89
CA THR A 169 22.06 -17.87 4.74
C THR A 169 22.10 -19.36 5.10
N TYR A 170 20.93 -19.95 5.41
CA TYR A 170 20.81 -21.38 5.71
C TYR A 170 21.11 -22.25 4.47
N LYS A 171 20.57 -21.90 3.30
CA LYS A 171 20.84 -22.63 2.03
C LYS A 171 22.32 -22.63 1.64
N THR A 172 23.07 -21.60 2.02
CA THR A 172 24.52 -21.51 1.75
C THR A 172 25.37 -22.17 2.86
N GLY A 173 24.74 -22.77 3.88
CA GLY A 173 25.45 -23.44 4.99
C GLY A 173 26.09 -22.50 6.01
N ASN A 174 25.74 -21.22 6.00
CA ASN A 174 26.28 -20.21 6.90
C ASN A 174 25.40 -19.95 8.14
N MET A 175 24.38 -20.77 8.37
CA MET A 175 23.50 -20.73 9.54
C MET A 175 23.23 -22.15 10.03
N THR A 176 23.19 -22.36 11.35
CA THR A 176 22.83 -23.67 11.94
C THR A 176 21.33 -23.91 11.79
N LYS A 177 20.92 -25.18 11.88
CA LYS A 177 19.51 -25.54 11.86
C LYS A 177 18.78 -25.00 13.08
N GLU A 178 19.40 -25.03 14.22
CA GLU A 178 18.88 -24.53 15.50
C GLU A 178 18.61 -23.02 15.44
N ASP A 179 19.54 -22.22 14.88
CA ASP A 179 19.36 -20.78 14.72
C ASP A 179 18.23 -20.48 13.72
N PHE A 180 18.14 -21.25 12.63
CA PHE A 180 17.09 -21.08 11.63
C PHE A 180 15.71 -21.38 12.22
N GLU A 181 15.54 -22.51 12.91
CA GLU A 181 14.28 -22.89 13.56
C GLU A 181 13.88 -21.89 14.67
N PHE A 182 14.87 -21.35 15.41
CA PHE A 182 14.62 -20.30 16.37
C PHE A 182 14.05 -19.03 15.70
N MET A 183 14.67 -18.56 14.63
CA MET A 183 14.20 -17.39 13.90
C MET A 183 12.80 -17.60 13.32
N GLU A 184 12.53 -18.78 12.74
CA GLU A 184 11.22 -19.15 12.19
C GLU A 184 10.09 -19.01 13.22
N GLN A 185 10.34 -19.41 14.46
CA GLN A 185 9.35 -19.40 15.54
C GLN A 185 9.23 -18.04 16.23
N ASN A 186 10.23 -17.15 16.12
CA ASN A 186 10.30 -15.95 16.93
C ASN A 186 10.33 -14.63 16.13
N ALA A 187 10.44 -14.68 14.79
CA ALA A 187 10.48 -13.46 13.98
C ALA A 187 9.15 -12.66 13.97
N CYS A 188 8.02 -13.34 14.22
CA CYS A 188 6.69 -12.75 14.26
C CYS A 188 5.99 -13.14 15.59
N PRO A 189 6.38 -12.54 16.74
CA PRO A 189 6.00 -13.04 18.08
C PRO A 189 4.58 -12.68 18.51
N THR A 190 3.91 -11.74 17.85
CA THR A 190 2.54 -11.29 18.20
C THR A 190 1.66 -11.17 16.96
N CYS A 191 0.35 -11.03 17.15
CA CYS A 191 -0.53 -10.57 16.08
C CYS A 191 -0.21 -9.11 15.71
N GLY A 192 -0.70 -8.68 14.54
CA GLY A 192 -0.48 -7.36 13.98
C GLY A 192 0.03 -7.41 12.54
N SER A 193 0.03 -6.28 11.84
CA SER A 193 0.74 -6.13 10.57
C SER A 193 2.25 -6.26 10.76
N CYS A 194 3.03 -6.32 9.69
CA CYS A 194 4.50 -6.47 9.79
C CYS A 194 5.14 -5.51 10.79
N ALA A 195 6.22 -5.95 11.48
CA ALA A 195 6.95 -5.08 12.40
C ALA A 195 7.76 -3.97 11.71
N GLY A 196 8.00 -4.08 10.38
CA GLY A 196 8.75 -3.10 9.59
C GLY A 196 7.85 -2.22 8.71
N MET A 197 8.46 -1.27 7.99
CA MET A 197 7.79 -0.36 7.06
C MET A 197 7.61 -1.02 5.68
N PHE A 198 6.68 -1.95 5.62
CA PHE A 198 6.17 -2.54 4.39
C PHE A 198 4.85 -1.88 3.98
N THR A 199 4.21 -2.38 2.94
CA THR A 199 3.01 -1.76 2.37
C THR A 199 1.88 -1.62 3.41
N ALA A 200 1.66 -2.63 4.27
CA ALA A 200 0.65 -2.59 5.32
C ALA A 200 0.81 -1.36 6.23
N ASN A 201 1.98 -1.21 6.84
CA ASN A 201 2.25 -0.09 7.75
C ASN A 201 2.35 1.24 7.01
N SER A 202 2.90 1.26 5.79
CA SER A 202 2.87 2.47 4.96
C SER A 202 1.43 2.96 4.78
N MET A 203 0.51 2.10 4.34
CA MET A 203 -0.89 2.48 4.15
C MET A 203 -1.59 2.85 5.46
N ASN A 204 -1.30 2.15 6.57
CA ASN A 204 -1.86 2.47 7.88
C ASN A 204 -1.38 3.84 8.40
N CYS A 205 -0.12 4.23 8.12
CA CYS A 205 0.41 5.56 8.41
C CYS A 205 -0.21 6.63 7.49
N LEU A 206 -0.39 6.31 6.20
CA LEU A 206 -1.02 7.23 5.25
C LEU A 206 -2.46 7.59 5.62
N LEU A 207 -3.21 6.71 6.30
CA LEU A 207 -4.54 7.03 6.83
C LEU A 207 -4.55 8.24 7.77
N GLU A 208 -3.46 8.46 8.55
CA GLU A 208 -3.36 9.62 9.43
C GLU A 208 -3.21 10.92 8.62
N ILE A 209 -2.28 10.95 7.68
CA ILE A 209 -2.04 12.16 6.89
C ILE A 209 -3.12 12.41 5.84
N LEU A 210 -3.79 11.37 5.33
CA LEU A 210 -5.00 11.53 4.52
C LEU A 210 -6.15 12.16 5.32
N GLY A 211 -6.04 12.16 6.65
CA GLY A 211 -7.07 12.67 7.55
C GLY A 211 -8.23 11.71 7.80
N LEU A 212 -8.10 10.44 7.48
CA LEU A 212 -9.15 9.40 7.59
C LEU A 212 -9.09 8.60 8.90
N ALA A 213 -8.00 8.72 9.67
CA ALA A 213 -7.79 8.04 10.95
C ALA A 213 -7.35 9.02 12.04
N MET A 214 -7.48 8.58 13.28
CA MET A 214 -6.96 9.31 14.45
C MET A 214 -5.43 9.23 14.49
N PRO A 215 -4.72 10.22 15.09
CA PRO A 215 -3.29 10.13 15.36
C PRO A 215 -2.93 8.86 16.13
N GLY A 216 -1.82 8.24 15.78
CA GLY A 216 -1.35 6.98 16.36
C GLY A 216 -1.86 5.72 15.64
N ASN A 217 -2.72 5.87 14.64
CA ASN A 217 -3.29 4.74 13.90
C ASN A 217 -2.22 3.82 13.29
N GLY A 218 -1.14 4.39 12.73
CA GLY A 218 -0.12 3.62 12.01
C GLY A 218 0.91 2.95 12.91
N THR A 219 1.13 3.43 14.16
CA THR A 219 2.28 3.00 14.97
C THR A 219 1.93 2.37 16.31
N ILE A 220 0.76 2.63 16.89
CA ILE A 220 0.32 1.96 18.12
C ILE A 220 0.24 0.45 17.88
N LEU A 221 0.90 -0.33 18.74
CA LEU A 221 0.97 -1.78 18.61
C LEU A 221 -0.41 -2.45 18.66
N ALA A 222 -0.59 -3.53 17.90
CA ALA A 222 -1.81 -4.33 17.86
C ALA A 222 -2.23 -4.89 19.23
N VAL A 223 -1.26 -5.24 20.07
CA VAL A 223 -1.47 -5.90 21.36
C VAL A 223 -1.55 -4.94 22.54
N SER A 224 -1.52 -3.61 22.32
CA SER A 224 -1.50 -2.62 23.41
C SER A 224 -2.91 -2.19 23.84
N GLU A 225 -3.05 -1.75 25.09
CA GLU A 225 -4.28 -1.11 25.57
C GLU A 225 -4.58 0.21 24.84
N GLU A 226 -3.53 0.93 24.42
CA GLU A 226 -3.67 2.16 23.62
C GLU A 226 -4.41 1.90 22.30
N ARG A 227 -4.20 0.73 21.68
CA ARG A 227 -4.94 0.33 20.46
C ARG A 227 -6.43 0.17 20.74
N ARG A 228 -6.80 -0.45 21.86
CA ARG A 228 -8.19 -0.63 22.27
C ARG A 228 -8.86 0.71 22.55
N GLU A 229 -8.15 1.59 23.24
CA GLU A 229 -8.63 2.95 23.52
C GLU A 229 -8.78 3.78 22.24
N LEU A 230 -7.86 3.67 21.29
CA LEU A 230 -7.96 4.32 19.99
C LEU A 230 -9.22 3.89 19.21
N VAL A 231 -9.54 2.59 19.22
CA VAL A 231 -10.77 2.05 18.62
C VAL A 231 -12.00 2.68 19.26
N ARG A 232 -12.02 2.77 20.59
CA ARG A 232 -13.12 3.36 21.33
C ARG A 232 -13.31 4.83 20.97
N GLN A 233 -12.24 5.62 20.98
CA GLN A 233 -12.27 7.05 20.62
C GLN A 233 -12.71 7.26 19.17
N ALA A 234 -12.21 6.46 18.24
CA ALA A 234 -12.61 6.53 16.84
C ALA A 234 -14.10 6.20 16.64
N ALA A 235 -14.64 5.25 17.41
CA ALA A 235 -16.06 4.89 17.36
C ALA A 235 -16.97 6.04 17.84
N PHE A 236 -16.61 6.73 18.92
CA PHE A 236 -17.32 7.96 19.35
C PHE A 236 -17.23 9.05 18.28
N LYS A 237 -16.04 9.25 17.71
CA LYS A 237 -15.83 10.26 16.67
C LYS A 237 -16.66 10.00 15.41
N LEU A 238 -16.88 8.74 15.05
CA LEU A 238 -17.72 8.41 13.90
C LEU A 238 -19.15 8.94 14.04
N ILE A 239 -19.73 8.90 15.24
CA ILE A 239 -21.09 9.43 15.46
C ILE A 239 -21.12 10.94 15.21
N ASP A 240 -20.11 11.70 15.66
CA ASP A 240 -19.95 13.13 15.33
C ASP A 240 -19.90 13.37 13.82
N LEU A 241 -19.14 12.53 13.08
CA LEU A 241 -19.03 12.65 11.61
C LEU A 241 -20.37 12.40 10.92
N VAL A 242 -21.12 11.41 11.40
CA VAL A 242 -22.48 11.10 10.90
C VAL A 242 -23.44 12.26 11.17
N GLU A 243 -23.44 12.83 12.36
CA GLU A 243 -24.28 13.98 12.71
C GLU A 243 -23.97 15.21 11.86
N LYS A 244 -22.68 15.48 11.65
CA LYS A 244 -22.19 16.62 10.87
C LYS A 244 -22.17 16.37 9.35
N GLN A 245 -22.48 15.15 8.91
CA GLN A 245 -22.43 14.71 7.50
C GLN A 245 -21.06 14.95 6.85
N VAL A 246 -19.96 14.80 7.60
CA VAL A 246 -18.60 14.87 7.08
C VAL A 246 -18.26 13.55 6.37
N LYS A 247 -17.94 13.64 5.10
CA LYS A 247 -17.75 12.49 4.21
C LYS A 247 -16.28 12.33 3.83
N PRO A 248 -15.85 11.12 3.43
CA PRO A 248 -14.46 10.88 3.04
C PRO A 248 -13.93 11.81 1.93
N ARG A 249 -14.72 12.13 0.91
CA ARG A 249 -14.31 13.03 -0.18
C ARG A 249 -14.26 14.51 0.22
N ASP A 250 -14.86 14.90 1.37
CA ASP A 250 -14.69 16.25 1.92
C ASP A 250 -13.30 16.43 2.55
N ILE A 251 -12.62 15.31 2.88
CA ILE A 251 -11.31 15.26 3.54
C ILE A 251 -10.21 14.90 2.54
N VAL A 252 -10.44 13.87 1.71
CA VAL A 252 -9.47 13.40 0.71
C VAL A 252 -9.58 14.27 -0.54
N THR A 253 -8.77 15.32 -0.57
CA THR A 253 -8.61 16.25 -1.70
C THR A 253 -7.29 15.98 -2.43
N LYS A 254 -7.02 16.74 -3.50
CA LYS A 254 -5.74 16.67 -4.21
C LYS A 254 -4.55 16.99 -3.32
N GLU A 255 -4.73 17.94 -2.40
CA GLU A 255 -3.74 18.30 -1.39
C GLU A 255 -3.50 17.15 -0.41
N ALA A 256 -4.54 16.39 -0.05
CA ALA A 256 -4.39 15.21 0.79
C ALA A 256 -3.60 14.09 0.11
N ILE A 257 -3.75 13.94 -1.21
CA ILE A 257 -2.95 13.00 -2.01
C ILE A 257 -1.49 13.46 -2.07
N ASP A 258 -1.22 14.76 -2.27
CA ASP A 258 0.13 15.31 -2.20
C ASP A 258 0.80 15.03 -0.84
N ASP A 259 0.05 15.26 0.25
CA ASP A 259 0.53 15.04 1.61
C ASP A 259 0.79 13.55 1.91
N ALA A 260 -0.02 12.65 1.34
CA ALA A 260 0.23 11.21 1.44
C ALA A 260 1.58 10.83 0.79
N PHE A 261 1.88 11.33 -0.39
CA PHE A 261 3.20 11.13 -1.01
C PHE A 261 4.33 11.78 -0.21
N ALA A 262 4.09 12.96 0.38
CA ALA A 262 5.07 13.63 1.23
C ALA A 262 5.44 12.78 2.46
N LEU A 263 4.45 12.26 3.17
CA LEU A 263 4.70 11.39 4.32
C LEU A 263 5.39 10.09 3.91
N ASP A 264 4.95 9.45 2.83
CA ASP A 264 5.56 8.22 2.33
C ASP A 264 7.07 8.39 2.05
N MET A 265 7.43 9.53 1.45
CA MET A 265 8.84 9.88 1.20
C MET A 265 9.62 10.18 2.48
N ALA A 266 9.00 10.87 3.44
CA ALA A 266 9.65 11.25 4.68
C ALA A 266 9.94 10.05 5.60
N MET A 267 9.10 9.03 5.55
CA MET A 267 9.27 7.80 6.36
C MET A 267 9.85 6.61 5.58
N GLY A 268 10.19 6.78 4.29
CA GLY A 268 10.76 5.71 3.46
C GLY A 268 9.81 4.55 3.21
N GLY A 269 8.55 4.84 2.95
CA GLY A 269 7.51 3.88 2.72
C GLY A 269 7.70 2.99 1.48
N SER A 270 6.75 2.13 1.24
CA SER A 270 6.77 1.16 0.15
C SER A 270 6.45 1.82 -1.20
N THR A 271 7.12 1.40 -2.29
CA THR A 271 6.76 1.82 -3.65
C THR A 271 5.33 1.43 -4.04
N ASN A 272 4.75 0.42 -3.37
CA ASN A 272 3.37 0.01 -3.59
C ASN A 272 2.35 1.09 -3.19
N THR A 273 2.73 2.01 -2.30
CA THR A 273 1.89 3.17 -1.93
C THR A 273 1.58 4.05 -3.13
N VAL A 274 2.51 4.19 -4.09
CA VAL A 274 2.27 4.94 -5.34
C VAL A 274 1.06 4.36 -6.06
N LEU A 275 1.04 3.03 -6.27
CA LEU A 275 -0.07 2.34 -6.92
C LEU A 275 -1.39 2.54 -6.16
N HIS A 276 -1.37 2.40 -4.83
CA HIS A 276 -2.58 2.49 -4.02
C HIS A 276 -3.09 3.93 -3.88
N THR A 277 -2.19 4.90 -3.75
CA THR A 277 -2.57 6.32 -3.65
C THR A 277 -3.16 6.84 -4.97
N LEU A 278 -2.64 6.39 -6.12
CA LEU A 278 -3.25 6.68 -7.43
C LEU A 278 -4.65 6.04 -7.56
N ALA A 279 -4.83 4.81 -7.09
CA ALA A 279 -6.14 4.18 -7.06
C ALA A 279 -7.13 4.95 -6.17
N ILE A 280 -6.69 5.42 -5.01
CA ILE A 280 -7.50 6.26 -4.10
C ILE A 280 -7.88 7.57 -4.78
N ALA A 281 -6.93 8.25 -5.43
CA ALA A 281 -7.21 9.48 -6.17
C ALA A 281 -8.27 9.26 -7.27
N ASN A 282 -8.16 8.15 -8.02
CA ASN A 282 -9.13 7.80 -9.05
C ASN A 282 -10.54 7.58 -8.47
N GLU A 283 -10.67 6.78 -7.40
CA GLU A 283 -11.97 6.51 -6.77
C GLU A 283 -12.55 7.75 -6.04
N ALA A 284 -11.69 8.69 -5.66
CA ALA A 284 -12.13 9.99 -5.14
C ALA A 284 -12.51 10.99 -6.25
N GLU A 285 -12.43 10.60 -7.53
CA GLU A 285 -12.67 11.45 -8.71
C GLU A 285 -11.68 12.63 -8.81
N ILE A 286 -10.43 12.42 -8.35
CA ILE A 286 -9.34 13.40 -8.39
C ILE A 286 -8.46 13.10 -9.60
N ASP A 287 -8.42 14.04 -10.56
CA ASP A 287 -7.44 14.01 -11.65
C ASP A 287 -6.04 14.32 -11.08
N TYR A 288 -5.20 13.30 -10.96
CA TYR A 288 -3.88 13.37 -10.33
C TYR A 288 -2.76 13.12 -11.34
N ASP A 289 -1.96 14.15 -11.60
CA ASP A 289 -0.75 14.03 -12.43
C ASP A 289 0.40 13.41 -11.63
N LEU A 290 0.85 12.24 -12.05
CA LEU A 290 1.95 11.52 -11.41
C LEU A 290 3.28 12.31 -11.38
N ARG A 291 3.45 13.32 -12.26
CA ARG A 291 4.61 14.24 -12.23
C ARG A 291 4.70 15.03 -10.93
N ARG A 292 3.57 15.27 -10.25
CA ARG A 292 3.55 15.96 -8.94
C ARG A 292 4.38 15.24 -7.89
N VAL A 293 4.48 13.91 -7.95
CA VAL A 293 5.33 13.11 -7.04
C VAL A 293 6.78 13.57 -7.09
N ASN A 294 7.27 13.88 -8.31
CA ASN A 294 8.63 14.41 -8.48
C ASN A 294 8.83 15.82 -7.88
N GLU A 295 7.78 16.66 -7.92
CA GLU A 295 7.87 18.00 -7.31
C GLU A 295 7.82 17.91 -5.78
N ILE A 296 7.03 16.99 -5.23
CA ILE A 296 6.99 16.71 -3.79
C ILE A 296 8.36 16.19 -3.32
N ALA A 297 8.96 15.26 -4.04
CA ALA A 297 10.26 14.69 -3.70
C ALA A 297 11.40 15.72 -3.55
N LYS A 298 11.32 16.86 -4.27
CA LYS A 298 12.35 17.94 -4.20
C LYS A 298 12.32 18.70 -2.87
N ARG A 299 11.19 18.73 -2.18
CA ARG A 299 10.96 19.58 -0.99
C ARG A 299 10.72 18.80 0.30
N VAL A 300 10.59 17.48 0.20
CA VAL A 300 10.36 16.61 1.35
C VAL A 300 11.63 15.85 1.70
N PRO A 301 12.20 16.04 2.91
CA PRO A 301 13.37 15.30 3.35
C PRO A 301 13.00 13.87 3.78
N TYR A 302 14.00 12.98 3.78
CA TYR A 302 13.88 11.63 4.31
C TYR A 302 14.23 11.63 5.81
N LEU A 303 13.24 11.48 6.69
CA LEU A 303 13.37 11.73 8.12
C LEU A 303 13.46 10.45 8.96
N SER A 304 12.96 9.31 8.50
CA SER A 304 12.96 8.08 9.31
C SER A 304 13.27 6.85 8.49
N LYS A 305 14.30 6.10 8.89
CA LYS A 305 14.64 4.80 8.32
C LYS A 305 14.15 3.68 9.23
N ILE A 306 13.32 2.81 8.66
CA ILE A 306 12.66 1.72 9.39
C ILE A 306 13.00 0.40 8.68
N ALA A 307 12.97 -0.71 9.39
CA ALA A 307 13.19 -2.03 8.79
C ALA A 307 12.32 -2.23 7.52
N PRO A 308 12.87 -2.74 6.42
CA PRO A 308 14.18 -3.39 6.23
C PRO A 308 15.34 -2.43 5.91
N SER A 309 15.12 -1.10 5.87
CA SER A 309 16.16 -0.11 5.54
C SER A 309 17.06 0.24 6.75
N SER A 310 16.70 -0.18 7.95
CA SER A 310 17.45 -0.05 9.20
C SER A 310 17.13 -1.21 10.15
N ALA A 311 17.66 -1.16 11.37
CA ALA A 311 17.33 -2.10 12.44
C ALA A 311 16.07 -1.71 13.24
N TYR A 312 15.53 -0.51 13.04
CA TYR A 312 14.38 0.00 13.80
C TYR A 312 13.07 -0.56 13.27
N SER A 313 12.19 -0.98 14.21
CA SER A 313 10.83 -1.45 13.94
C SER A 313 9.79 -0.33 14.02
N MET A 314 8.53 -0.64 13.69
CA MET A 314 7.41 0.28 13.87
C MET A 314 7.19 0.65 15.35
N HIS A 315 7.55 -0.25 16.29
CA HIS A 315 7.51 0.04 17.71
C HIS A 315 8.53 1.12 18.09
N ASP A 316 9.76 1.05 17.57
CA ASP A 316 10.77 2.08 17.82
C ASP A 316 10.33 3.44 17.29
N VAL A 317 9.64 3.45 16.13
CA VAL A 317 9.05 4.70 15.60
C VAL A 317 7.95 5.23 16.52
N HIS A 318 7.10 4.36 17.06
CA HIS A 318 6.08 4.77 18.03
C HIS A 318 6.69 5.44 19.26
N GLU A 319 7.67 4.79 19.88
CA GLU A 319 8.41 5.33 21.05
C GLU A 319 9.17 6.63 20.72
N ALA A 320 9.64 6.78 19.48
CA ALA A 320 10.33 7.99 19.02
C ALA A 320 9.40 9.18 18.73
N GLY A 321 8.08 9.02 18.85
CA GLY A 321 7.08 10.08 18.65
C GLY A 321 6.04 9.78 17.58
N GLY A 322 6.18 8.62 16.91
CA GLY A 322 5.21 8.12 15.94
C GLY A 322 5.16 8.91 14.63
N VAL A 323 4.19 8.58 13.80
CA VAL A 323 3.89 9.31 12.55
C VAL A 323 3.57 10.77 12.83
N SER A 324 2.93 11.05 13.97
CA SER A 324 2.59 12.42 14.38
C SER A 324 3.83 13.32 14.50
N ALA A 325 4.97 12.81 15.00
CA ALA A 325 6.21 13.57 15.06
C ALA A 325 6.78 13.85 13.66
N ILE A 326 6.71 12.87 12.73
CA ILE A 326 7.13 13.07 11.35
C ILE A 326 6.25 14.12 10.66
N ILE A 327 4.92 14.05 10.82
CA ILE A 327 3.98 15.03 10.27
C ILE A 327 4.25 16.42 10.86
N ARG A 328 4.57 16.48 12.16
CA ARG A 328 4.90 17.75 12.83
C ARG A 328 6.13 18.42 12.21
N GLU A 329 7.19 17.64 11.95
CA GLU A 329 8.37 18.13 11.24
C GLU A 329 8.03 18.66 9.83
N LEU A 330 7.19 17.93 9.08
CA LEU A 330 6.75 18.33 7.75
C LEU A 330 5.89 19.60 7.77
N CYS A 331 5.11 19.85 8.83
CA CYS A 331 4.33 21.09 8.99
C CYS A 331 5.21 22.34 9.03
N ASP A 332 6.45 22.22 9.45
CA ASP A 332 7.39 23.33 9.61
C ASP A 332 8.31 23.52 8.39
N ILE A 333 8.13 22.73 7.34
CA ILE A 333 8.81 22.88 6.06
C ILE A 333 7.86 23.54 5.07
N GLU A 334 8.23 24.70 4.57
CA GLU A 334 7.39 25.48 3.64
C GLU A 334 7.04 24.65 2.39
N GLY A 335 5.75 24.48 2.16
CA GLY A 335 5.22 23.77 0.99
C GLY A 335 5.43 22.26 0.98
N ALA A 336 5.95 21.63 2.05
CA ALA A 336 6.09 20.17 2.12
C ALA A 336 4.74 19.48 2.14
N ILE A 337 3.81 19.97 2.97
CA ILE A 337 2.45 19.46 3.12
C ILE A 337 1.44 20.62 3.26
N HIS A 338 0.14 20.29 3.29
CA HIS A 338 -0.97 21.23 3.48
C HIS A 338 -1.55 21.08 4.90
N PRO A 339 -0.93 21.66 5.93
CA PRO A 339 -1.18 21.32 7.33
C PRO A 339 -2.54 21.81 7.85
N ASP A 340 -3.18 22.77 7.18
CA ASP A 340 -4.44 23.38 7.64
C ASP A 340 -5.70 22.68 7.06
N ARG A 341 -5.52 21.49 6.41
CA ARG A 341 -6.61 20.64 5.93
C ARG A 341 -7.42 20.04 7.08
N PRO A 342 -8.75 19.87 6.88
CA PRO A 342 -9.60 19.18 7.85
C PRO A 342 -9.29 17.67 7.89
N THR A 343 -9.58 17.06 9.04
CA THR A 343 -9.48 15.61 9.26
C THR A 343 -10.73 15.07 9.97
N VAL A 344 -10.85 13.74 10.06
CA VAL A 344 -11.94 13.06 10.78
C VAL A 344 -12.00 13.45 12.27
N THR A 345 -10.93 13.97 12.85
CA THR A 345 -10.94 14.43 14.25
C THR A 345 -11.75 15.71 14.46
N GLY A 346 -12.13 16.39 13.38
CA GLY A 346 -12.74 17.73 13.41
C GLY A 346 -11.74 18.86 13.64
N LYS A 347 -10.44 18.54 13.67
CA LYS A 347 -9.31 19.47 13.74
C LYS A 347 -8.56 19.45 12.41
N THR A 348 -7.72 20.46 12.19
CA THR A 348 -6.76 20.45 11.09
C THR A 348 -5.63 19.44 11.35
N LEU A 349 -4.87 19.10 10.32
CA LEU A 349 -3.71 18.23 10.44
C LEU A 349 -2.67 18.81 11.42
N ARG A 350 -2.38 20.13 11.32
CA ARG A 350 -1.50 20.88 12.24
C ARG A 350 -1.95 20.79 13.69
N GLU A 351 -3.24 20.98 13.95
CA GLU A 351 -3.80 20.91 15.31
C GLU A 351 -3.71 19.51 15.89
N ASN A 352 -3.84 18.47 15.06
CA ASN A 352 -3.70 17.08 15.51
C ASN A 352 -2.28 16.75 16.00
N VAL A 353 -1.26 17.38 15.43
CA VAL A 353 0.15 17.07 15.72
C VAL A 353 0.83 18.20 16.53
N ALA A 354 0.08 19.19 17.04
CA ALA A 354 0.63 20.37 17.70
C ALA A 354 1.56 20.03 18.88
N GLU A 355 1.23 18.99 19.65
CA GLU A 355 2.00 18.54 20.82
C GLU A 355 3.00 17.42 20.50
N ALA A 356 3.03 16.93 19.24
CA ALA A 356 3.92 15.85 18.86
C ALA A 356 5.39 16.31 18.87
N LYS A 357 6.29 15.44 19.34
CA LYS A 357 7.73 15.71 19.47
C LYS A 357 8.53 14.48 19.10
N ILE A 358 9.74 14.68 18.60
CA ILE A 358 10.73 13.63 18.46
C ILE A 358 11.29 13.32 19.86
N HIS A 359 11.21 12.06 20.26
CA HIS A 359 11.75 11.56 21.53
C HIS A 359 13.08 10.83 21.33
N ASN A 360 13.36 10.37 20.11
CA ASN A 360 14.60 9.69 19.74
C ASN A 360 15.03 10.10 18.33
N GLU A 361 16.07 10.92 18.24
CA GLU A 361 16.60 11.43 16.98
C GLU A 361 17.38 10.38 16.16
N GLU A 362 17.71 9.22 16.73
CA GLU A 362 18.33 8.12 15.97
C GLU A 362 17.30 7.39 15.10
N VAL A 363 16.01 7.44 15.49
CA VAL A 363 14.91 6.77 14.78
C VAL A 363 14.18 7.74 13.86
N ILE A 364 13.86 8.94 14.37
CA ILE A 364 13.24 10.02 13.59
C ILE A 364 14.19 11.22 13.65
N HIS A 365 14.78 11.55 12.52
CA HIS A 365 15.68 12.70 12.38
C HIS A 365 14.86 14.00 12.30
N PRO A 366 15.33 15.09 12.92
CA PRO A 366 14.73 16.41 12.73
C PRO A 366 15.01 16.92 11.30
N LYS A 367 14.16 17.82 10.81
CA LYS A 367 14.26 18.39 9.46
C LYS A 367 15.57 19.13 9.19
N GLU A 368 16.27 19.59 10.24
CA GLU A 368 17.58 20.23 10.16
C GLU A 368 18.72 19.23 9.89
N ASN A 369 18.52 17.94 10.19
CA ASN A 369 19.53 16.88 10.02
C ASN A 369 18.91 15.59 9.45
N PRO A 370 18.26 15.63 8.25
CA PRO A 370 17.61 14.46 7.67
C PRO A 370 18.61 13.42 7.15
N TYR A 371 18.17 12.17 6.96
CA TYR A 371 18.95 11.15 6.25
C TYR A 371 19.28 11.55 4.81
N SER A 372 18.37 12.28 4.15
CA SER A 372 18.53 12.88 2.83
C SER A 372 17.68 14.14 2.75
N PRO A 373 18.18 15.21 2.12
CA PRO A 373 17.41 16.44 1.93
C PRO A 373 16.26 16.28 0.92
N VAL A 374 16.20 15.18 0.19
CA VAL A 374 15.18 14.87 -0.83
C VAL A 374 14.56 13.50 -0.60
N GLY A 375 13.33 13.35 -1.00
CA GLY A 375 12.56 12.11 -0.86
C GLY A 375 13.15 10.93 -1.62
N GLY A 376 12.91 9.72 -1.10
CA GLY A 376 13.49 8.48 -1.59
C GLY A 376 12.81 7.85 -2.82
N LEU A 377 11.73 8.46 -3.36
CA LEU A 377 11.00 7.98 -4.53
C LEU A 377 11.21 8.91 -5.73
N SER A 378 11.25 8.34 -6.93
CA SER A 378 11.29 9.11 -8.17
C SER A 378 10.45 8.45 -9.27
N ILE A 379 9.80 9.28 -10.07
CA ILE A 379 9.06 8.85 -11.26
C ILE A 379 9.94 9.14 -12.48
N LEU A 380 10.26 8.11 -13.26
CA LEU A 380 11.03 8.23 -14.49
C LEU A 380 10.10 8.15 -15.70
N TYR A 381 10.38 8.97 -16.70
CA TYR A 381 9.65 9.01 -17.98
C TYR A 381 10.61 8.76 -19.15
N GLY A 382 10.09 8.35 -20.28
CA GLY A 382 10.86 8.15 -21.50
C GLY A 382 10.11 7.26 -22.49
N ASN A 383 10.78 6.92 -23.59
CA ASN A 383 10.14 6.13 -24.64
C ASN A 383 9.80 4.69 -24.23
N ILE A 384 10.38 4.16 -23.14
CA ILE A 384 9.95 2.87 -22.54
C ILE A 384 8.79 3.08 -21.56
N ALA A 385 8.74 4.23 -20.88
CA ALA A 385 7.77 4.54 -19.83
C ALA A 385 7.08 5.89 -20.10
N PRO A 386 6.30 6.04 -21.20
CA PRO A 386 5.69 7.32 -21.55
C PRO A 386 4.66 7.80 -20.51
N GLU A 387 4.04 6.89 -19.77
CA GLU A 387 3.09 7.18 -18.68
C GLU A 387 3.72 7.07 -17.29
N GLY A 388 5.05 6.88 -17.22
CA GLY A 388 5.81 6.85 -16.00
C GLY A 388 6.22 5.45 -15.53
N SER A 389 7.17 5.46 -14.61
CA SER A 389 7.70 4.29 -13.90
C SER A 389 8.21 4.75 -12.53
N VAL A 390 8.38 3.82 -11.59
CA VAL A 390 8.73 4.13 -10.20
C VAL A 390 10.07 3.51 -9.84
N ILE A 391 10.94 4.30 -9.20
CA ILE A 391 12.18 3.82 -8.59
C ILE A 391 12.31 4.33 -7.16
N LYS A 392 12.80 3.46 -6.25
CA LYS A 392 13.22 3.83 -4.90
C LYS A 392 14.69 4.24 -4.95
N VAL A 393 14.94 5.54 -5.10
CA VAL A 393 16.31 6.10 -5.22
C VAL A 393 17.14 5.82 -3.97
N GLY A 394 16.54 5.81 -2.79
CA GLY A 394 17.20 5.47 -1.54
C GLY A 394 17.77 4.03 -1.47
N GLY A 395 17.37 3.15 -2.39
CA GLY A 395 17.92 1.79 -2.53
C GLY A 395 19.06 1.66 -3.54
N VAL A 396 19.36 2.73 -4.30
CA VAL A 396 20.42 2.76 -5.31
C VAL A 396 21.73 3.24 -4.67
N ASP A 397 22.85 2.65 -5.08
CA ASP A 397 24.16 3.13 -4.63
C ASP A 397 24.40 4.59 -5.10
N PRO A 398 24.77 5.51 -4.21
CA PRO A 398 24.93 6.94 -4.55
C PRO A 398 25.94 7.23 -5.66
N SER A 399 26.86 6.30 -5.94
CA SER A 399 27.84 6.42 -7.04
C SER A 399 27.21 6.20 -8.42
N VAL A 400 26.00 5.62 -8.49
CA VAL A 400 25.30 5.31 -9.75
C VAL A 400 24.24 6.37 -10.00
N GLN A 401 24.59 7.40 -10.76
CA GLN A 401 23.66 8.46 -11.16
C GLN A 401 23.02 8.17 -12.53
N VAL A 402 23.79 7.61 -13.45
CA VAL A 402 23.35 7.19 -14.78
C VAL A 402 23.81 5.76 -15.00
N PHE A 403 22.87 4.88 -15.36
CA PHE A 403 23.19 3.51 -15.76
C PHE A 403 22.90 3.32 -17.25
N LYS A 404 23.87 2.76 -17.95
CA LYS A 404 23.75 2.42 -19.37
C LYS A 404 24.12 0.95 -19.56
N GLY A 405 23.22 0.17 -20.19
CA GLY A 405 23.42 -1.25 -20.32
C GLY A 405 22.68 -1.87 -21.49
N LYS A 406 22.99 -3.13 -21.76
CA LYS A 406 22.34 -3.93 -22.80
C LYS A 406 21.18 -4.72 -22.21
N ALA A 407 20.03 -4.66 -22.88
CA ALA A 407 18.85 -5.41 -22.49
C ALA A 407 19.06 -6.92 -22.58
N ILE A 408 18.56 -7.64 -21.58
CA ILE A 408 18.33 -9.07 -21.61
C ILE A 408 16.88 -9.31 -21.13
N CYS A 409 16.03 -9.83 -22.00
CA CYS A 409 14.58 -9.83 -21.86
C CYS A 409 14.03 -11.17 -21.41
N PHE A 410 13.07 -11.14 -20.50
CA PHE A 410 12.34 -12.30 -19.98
C PHE A 410 10.84 -11.99 -19.91
N ASP A 411 10.01 -12.97 -20.29
CA ASP A 411 8.55 -12.83 -20.28
C ASP A 411 7.90 -13.40 -19.02
N SER A 412 8.71 -13.65 -17.99
CA SER A 412 8.25 -14.03 -16.65
C SER A 412 9.31 -13.80 -15.59
N HIS A 413 8.84 -13.63 -14.34
CA HIS A 413 9.68 -13.60 -13.14
C HIS A 413 10.61 -14.83 -13.04
N ASP A 414 10.07 -16.04 -13.25
CA ASP A 414 10.80 -17.30 -13.04
C ASP A 414 11.94 -17.49 -14.05
N GLU A 415 11.73 -17.09 -15.30
CA GLU A 415 12.78 -17.11 -16.33
C GLU A 415 13.92 -16.15 -15.98
N ALA A 416 13.59 -14.95 -15.49
CA ALA A 416 14.59 -13.97 -15.07
C ALA A 416 15.40 -14.46 -13.87
N VAL A 417 14.76 -15.02 -12.85
CA VAL A 417 15.45 -15.60 -11.67
C VAL A 417 16.39 -16.72 -12.10
N ALA A 418 15.91 -17.66 -12.93
CA ALA A 418 16.74 -18.75 -13.43
C ALA A 418 17.96 -18.25 -14.22
N ALA A 419 17.81 -17.20 -15.05
CA ALA A 419 18.90 -16.61 -15.82
C ALA A 419 19.90 -15.83 -14.94
N ILE A 420 19.46 -15.22 -13.86
CA ILE A 420 20.33 -14.58 -12.87
C ILE A 420 21.15 -15.65 -12.15
N ASP A 421 20.50 -16.70 -11.63
CA ASP A 421 21.12 -17.73 -10.79
C ASP A 421 22.10 -18.61 -11.60
N ASN A 422 21.81 -18.91 -12.87
CA ASN A 422 22.69 -19.69 -13.74
C ASN A 422 23.81 -18.86 -14.41
N HIS A 423 24.01 -17.61 -13.98
CA HIS A 423 25.03 -16.69 -14.47
C HIS A 423 24.89 -16.23 -15.92
N THR A 424 23.73 -16.34 -16.56
CA THR A 424 23.44 -15.78 -17.89
C THR A 424 23.45 -14.24 -17.84
N VAL A 425 22.92 -13.66 -16.75
CA VAL A 425 22.99 -12.21 -16.51
C VAL A 425 24.41 -11.82 -16.05
N GLN A 426 25.01 -10.87 -16.74
CA GLN A 426 26.38 -10.37 -16.55
C GLN A 426 26.40 -8.87 -16.25
N LYS A 427 27.55 -8.34 -15.81
CA LYS A 427 27.78 -6.89 -15.66
C LYS A 427 27.45 -6.13 -16.94
N GLY A 428 26.82 -4.97 -16.79
CA GLY A 428 26.37 -4.13 -17.91
C GLY A 428 25.05 -4.53 -18.53
N HIS A 429 24.37 -5.57 -18.01
CA HIS A 429 23.02 -5.89 -18.46
C HIS A 429 21.95 -5.04 -17.76
N VAL A 430 20.88 -4.74 -18.50
CA VAL A 430 19.58 -4.34 -17.98
C VAL A 430 18.65 -5.55 -18.12
N VAL A 431 18.28 -6.14 -17.00
CA VAL A 431 17.30 -7.23 -16.96
C VAL A 431 15.91 -6.64 -17.19
N VAL A 432 15.24 -7.08 -18.24
CA VAL A 432 13.90 -6.61 -18.63
C VAL A 432 12.90 -7.72 -18.36
N ILE A 433 12.05 -7.54 -17.34
CA ILE A 433 10.97 -8.49 -17.01
C ILE A 433 9.66 -7.91 -17.52
N ARG A 434 9.03 -8.60 -18.48
CA ARG A 434 7.80 -8.16 -19.14
C ARG A 434 6.62 -9.02 -18.75
N TYR A 435 5.40 -8.47 -18.92
CA TYR A 435 4.15 -9.18 -18.66
C TYR A 435 3.95 -9.61 -17.20
N GLU A 436 4.49 -8.83 -16.26
CA GLU A 436 4.27 -8.99 -14.81
C GLU A 436 3.48 -7.81 -14.21
N GLY A 437 2.91 -6.95 -15.07
CA GLY A 437 2.00 -5.87 -14.68
C GLY A 437 0.62 -6.35 -14.22
N PRO A 438 -0.29 -5.40 -13.90
CA PRO A 438 -1.65 -5.72 -13.44
C PRO A 438 -2.40 -6.69 -14.35
N LYS A 439 -2.36 -6.48 -15.66
CA LYS A 439 -3.00 -7.32 -16.68
C LYS A 439 -2.14 -8.55 -17.04
N GLY A 440 -0.86 -8.33 -17.27
CA GLY A 440 0.07 -9.35 -17.79
C GLY A 440 0.36 -10.45 -16.80
N GLY A 441 0.58 -10.10 -15.53
CA GLY A 441 0.95 -10.96 -14.43
C GLY A 441 0.03 -12.17 -14.17
N PRO A 442 -1.31 -12.16 -14.21
CA PRO A 442 -2.15 -11.05 -13.78
C PRO A 442 -1.98 -10.77 -12.28
N GLY A 443 -2.47 -9.60 -11.84
CA GLY A 443 -2.43 -9.21 -10.43
C GLY A 443 -1.09 -8.64 -9.99
N MET A 444 -0.19 -8.34 -10.93
CA MET A 444 1.08 -7.65 -10.65
C MET A 444 1.82 -8.27 -9.45
N PRO A 445 2.21 -9.55 -9.52
CA PRO A 445 2.81 -10.24 -8.39
C PRO A 445 4.06 -9.51 -7.88
N GLU A 446 4.21 -9.44 -6.57
CA GLU A 446 5.33 -8.76 -5.96
C GLU A 446 6.61 -9.58 -6.11
N MET A 447 7.67 -8.96 -6.63
CA MET A 447 8.93 -9.61 -6.92
C MET A 447 10.01 -9.20 -5.91
N LEU A 448 10.67 -10.19 -5.32
CA LEU A 448 11.84 -9.99 -4.45
C LEU A 448 13.05 -10.79 -4.95
N ALA A 449 12.85 -12.01 -5.41
CA ALA A 449 13.92 -12.92 -5.79
C ALA A 449 14.87 -12.35 -6.86
N PRO A 450 14.42 -11.72 -7.98
CA PRO A 450 15.35 -11.22 -8.99
C PRO A 450 16.35 -10.19 -8.45
N THR A 451 15.85 -9.23 -7.66
CA THR A 451 16.69 -8.17 -7.07
C THR A 451 17.61 -8.71 -5.98
N SER A 452 17.13 -9.64 -5.16
CA SER A 452 17.94 -10.31 -4.14
C SER A 452 19.05 -11.16 -4.75
N SER A 453 18.77 -11.90 -5.83
CA SER A 453 19.78 -12.69 -6.56
C SER A 453 20.85 -11.80 -7.21
N ILE A 454 20.47 -10.66 -7.83
CA ILE A 454 21.44 -9.70 -8.37
C ILE A 454 22.38 -9.17 -7.28
N VAL A 455 21.81 -8.73 -6.15
CA VAL A 455 22.59 -8.19 -5.02
C VAL A 455 23.43 -9.27 -4.37
N GLY A 456 22.89 -10.47 -4.16
CA GLY A 456 23.59 -11.63 -3.59
C GLY A 456 24.80 -12.08 -4.42
N ARG A 457 24.77 -11.84 -5.73
CA ARG A 457 25.91 -12.07 -6.65
C ARG A 457 26.91 -10.89 -6.69
N GLY A 458 26.73 -9.85 -5.88
CA GLY A 458 27.59 -8.65 -5.88
C GLY A 458 27.43 -7.77 -7.13
N LEU A 459 26.32 -7.90 -7.86
CA LEU A 459 26.06 -7.19 -9.12
C LEU A 459 25.17 -5.94 -8.95
N GLY A 460 24.82 -5.56 -7.73
CA GLY A 460 23.85 -4.49 -7.46
C GLY A 460 24.17 -3.10 -8.02
N LYS A 461 25.45 -2.83 -8.39
CA LYS A 461 25.89 -1.61 -9.07
C LYS A 461 26.08 -1.78 -10.58
N ASP A 462 26.23 -3.01 -11.03
CA ASP A 462 26.67 -3.37 -12.38
C ASP A 462 25.54 -3.90 -13.25
N VAL A 463 24.37 -4.16 -12.67
CA VAL A 463 23.17 -4.67 -13.33
C VAL A 463 21.96 -3.86 -12.88
N ALA A 464 21.15 -3.40 -13.83
CA ALA A 464 19.86 -2.81 -13.56
C ALA A 464 18.73 -3.81 -13.88
N LEU A 465 17.57 -3.60 -13.26
CA LEU A 465 16.35 -4.34 -13.53
C LEU A 465 15.20 -3.39 -13.82
N ILE A 466 14.44 -3.62 -14.89
CA ILE A 466 13.26 -2.85 -15.25
C ILE A 466 12.07 -3.79 -15.52
N THR A 467 10.84 -3.36 -15.14
CA THR A 467 9.65 -4.20 -15.27
C THR A 467 8.36 -3.39 -15.28
N ASP A 468 7.32 -3.91 -15.91
CA ASP A 468 5.93 -3.46 -15.73
C ASP A 468 5.27 -4.04 -14.45
N GLY A 469 5.95 -4.96 -13.78
CA GLY A 469 5.58 -5.48 -12.47
C GLY A 469 5.99 -4.55 -11.31
N ARG A 470 5.96 -5.07 -10.09
CA ARG A 470 6.34 -4.35 -8.87
C ARG A 470 7.33 -5.13 -8.02
N PHE A 471 8.02 -4.41 -7.15
CA PHE A 471 9.01 -4.98 -6.25
C PHE A 471 8.55 -4.95 -4.81
N SER A 472 9.09 -5.87 -4.02
CA SER A 472 8.98 -5.84 -2.56
C SER A 472 9.64 -4.58 -1.98
N GLY A 473 9.14 -4.09 -0.85
CA GLY A 473 9.75 -2.99 -0.11
C GLY A 473 11.20 -3.23 0.33
N ALA A 474 11.65 -4.49 0.36
CA ALA A 474 13.02 -4.89 0.67
C ALA A 474 14.00 -4.79 -0.50
N THR A 475 13.55 -4.37 -1.69
CA THR A 475 14.37 -4.28 -2.89
C THR A 475 15.51 -3.26 -2.76
N ARG A 476 16.71 -3.67 -3.21
CA ARG A 476 17.93 -2.86 -3.30
C ARG A 476 18.50 -2.92 -4.72
N GLY A 477 19.32 -1.92 -5.09
CA GLY A 477 19.92 -1.80 -6.42
C GLY A 477 19.09 -0.95 -7.37
N ILE A 478 19.48 -0.96 -8.66
CA ILE A 478 18.83 -0.17 -9.71
C ILE A 478 17.62 -0.95 -10.21
N ALA A 479 16.47 -0.77 -9.56
CA ALA A 479 15.24 -1.48 -9.86
C ALA A 479 14.10 -0.50 -10.16
N VAL A 480 13.66 -0.45 -11.43
CA VAL A 480 12.58 0.41 -11.92
C VAL A 480 11.36 -0.47 -12.20
N GLY A 481 10.29 -0.22 -11.47
CA GLY A 481 9.01 -0.94 -11.63
C GLY A 481 7.87 -0.05 -12.11
N HIS A 482 6.67 -0.61 -12.16
CA HIS A 482 5.43 0.09 -12.55
C HIS A 482 5.50 0.76 -13.93
N ILE A 483 6.36 0.24 -14.84
CA ILE A 483 6.50 0.82 -16.18
C ILE A 483 5.13 0.81 -16.87
N SER A 484 4.71 2.00 -17.29
CA SER A 484 3.39 2.21 -17.87
C SER A 484 3.47 2.93 -19.23
N PRO A 485 2.61 2.53 -20.17
CA PRO A 485 1.68 1.39 -20.14
C PRO A 485 2.41 0.04 -20.03
N GLU A 486 1.79 -0.95 -19.36
CA GLU A 486 2.39 -2.28 -19.24
C GLU A 486 2.48 -3.01 -20.59
N ALA A 487 3.40 -3.97 -20.71
CA ALA A 487 3.59 -4.75 -21.93
C ALA A 487 2.31 -5.45 -22.40
N ALA A 488 1.49 -5.98 -21.49
CA ALA A 488 0.22 -6.65 -21.82
C ALA A 488 -0.88 -5.69 -22.35
N ALA A 489 -0.77 -4.40 -22.03
CA ALA A 489 -1.64 -3.35 -22.56
C ALA A 489 -1.10 -2.70 -23.86
N GLY A 490 -0.04 -3.25 -24.44
CA GLY A 490 0.58 -2.70 -25.65
C GLY A 490 1.74 -1.74 -25.39
N GLY A 491 2.16 -1.57 -24.13
CA GLY A 491 3.22 -0.63 -23.76
C GLY A 491 4.59 -0.93 -24.37
N PRO A 492 5.45 0.10 -24.50
CA PRO A 492 6.74 0.01 -25.22
C PRO A 492 7.74 -0.97 -24.59
N LEU A 493 7.62 -1.27 -23.29
CA LEU A 493 8.47 -2.27 -22.64
C LEU A 493 8.45 -3.62 -23.37
N GLY A 494 7.30 -3.98 -23.95
CA GLY A 494 7.16 -5.19 -24.73
C GLY A 494 7.84 -5.16 -26.10
N LEU A 495 8.37 -4.02 -26.53
CA LEU A 495 9.09 -3.84 -27.81
C LEU A 495 10.61 -3.93 -27.65
N VAL A 496 11.11 -4.03 -26.41
CA VAL A 496 12.53 -4.17 -26.12
C VAL A 496 13.01 -5.55 -26.58
N ASN A 497 14.13 -5.60 -27.30
CA ASN A 497 14.79 -6.82 -27.74
C ASN A 497 16.12 -7.01 -27.00
N ASP A 498 16.60 -8.26 -26.96
CA ASP A 498 17.92 -8.56 -26.41
C ASP A 498 19.00 -7.78 -27.15
N GLY A 499 19.94 -7.21 -26.39
CA GLY A 499 21.03 -6.40 -26.89
C GLY A 499 20.71 -4.93 -27.16
N ASP A 500 19.47 -4.51 -27.09
CA ASP A 500 19.09 -3.09 -27.14
C ASP A 500 19.78 -2.31 -26.01
N GLU A 501 20.17 -1.08 -26.30
CA GLU A 501 20.79 -0.23 -25.29
C GLU A 501 19.72 0.56 -24.52
N ILE A 502 19.76 0.50 -23.17
CA ILE A 502 18.86 1.21 -22.27
C ILE A 502 19.65 2.16 -21.40
N ILE A 503 19.15 3.38 -21.25
CA ILE A 503 19.72 4.42 -20.37
C ILE A 503 18.70 4.74 -19.27
N ILE A 504 19.15 4.61 -18.01
CA ILE A 504 18.44 5.02 -16.78
C ILE A 504 19.20 6.23 -16.23
N ASP A 505 18.61 7.41 -16.29
CA ASP A 505 19.21 8.66 -15.82
C ASP A 505 18.41 9.20 -14.64
N LEU A 506 18.94 9.01 -13.43
CA LEU A 506 18.26 9.37 -12.20
C LEU A 506 18.18 10.89 -12.00
N PRO A 507 19.25 11.68 -12.22
CA PRO A 507 19.19 13.13 -12.15
C PRO A 507 18.14 13.76 -13.09
N ASN A 508 18.08 13.30 -14.33
CA ASN A 508 17.15 13.80 -15.33
C ASN A 508 15.78 13.09 -15.28
N ARG A 509 15.65 12.05 -14.44
CA ARG A 509 14.42 11.24 -14.28
C ARG A 509 13.93 10.66 -15.59
N THR A 510 14.83 10.05 -16.36
CA THR A 510 14.50 9.45 -17.66
C THR A 510 14.85 7.97 -17.73
N LEU A 511 14.05 7.24 -18.52
CA LEU A 511 14.20 5.83 -18.85
C LEU A 511 14.00 5.65 -20.34
N ASN A 512 15.11 5.47 -21.07
CA ASN A 512 15.09 5.48 -22.53
C ASN A 512 15.74 4.25 -23.16
N LEU A 513 15.09 3.74 -24.19
CA LEU A 513 15.61 2.78 -25.15
C LEU A 513 16.29 3.54 -26.31
N GLN A 514 17.51 3.15 -26.66
CA GLN A 514 18.26 3.78 -27.75
C GLN A 514 17.91 3.11 -29.09
N VAL A 515 16.67 3.23 -29.47
CA VAL A 515 16.08 2.74 -30.73
C VAL A 515 15.26 3.88 -31.32
N SER A 516 15.26 4.03 -32.65
CA SER A 516 14.52 5.11 -33.29
C SER A 516 13.00 4.92 -33.18
N ASP A 517 12.25 6.02 -33.29
CA ASP A 517 10.79 5.96 -33.20
C ASP A 517 10.20 5.15 -34.39
N GLU A 518 10.84 5.20 -35.57
CA GLU A 518 10.45 4.43 -36.74
C GLU A 518 10.58 2.93 -36.48
N GLU A 519 11.69 2.51 -35.87
CA GLU A 519 11.90 1.10 -35.52
C GLU A 519 10.93 0.64 -34.44
N LEU A 520 10.67 1.48 -33.41
CA LEU A 520 9.67 1.17 -32.39
C LEU A 520 8.28 1.01 -33.00
N ALA A 521 7.90 1.88 -33.94
CA ALA A 521 6.63 1.78 -34.65
C ALA A 521 6.53 0.48 -35.49
N GLN A 522 7.62 0.08 -36.14
CA GLN A 522 7.68 -1.20 -36.89
C GLN A 522 7.52 -2.38 -35.92
N ARG A 523 8.29 -2.43 -34.83
CA ARG A 523 8.21 -3.49 -33.81
C ARG A 523 6.79 -3.58 -33.21
N ALA A 524 6.10 -2.46 -33.04
CA ALA A 524 4.72 -2.42 -32.54
C ALA A 524 3.72 -3.07 -33.52
N GLN A 525 3.93 -2.90 -34.84
CA GLN A 525 3.09 -3.54 -35.87
C GLN A 525 3.30 -5.04 -35.95
N GLU A 526 4.54 -5.50 -35.76
CA GLU A 526 4.92 -6.92 -35.84
C GLU A 526 4.60 -7.69 -34.55
N ARG A 527 4.34 -7.00 -33.42
CA ARG A 527 4.14 -7.61 -32.13
C ARG A 527 2.84 -8.41 -32.07
N PRO A 528 2.86 -9.67 -31.60
CA PRO A 528 1.65 -10.43 -31.33
C PRO A 528 0.79 -9.75 -30.26
N LYS A 529 -0.52 -9.72 -30.45
CA LYS A 529 -1.45 -9.27 -29.39
C LYS A 529 -1.31 -10.16 -28.16
N PHE A 530 -1.20 -9.53 -26.99
CA PHE A 530 -1.16 -10.25 -25.73
C PHE A 530 -2.39 -11.15 -25.55
N ARG A 531 -2.16 -12.36 -25.08
CA ARG A 531 -3.21 -13.32 -24.73
C ARG A 531 -2.98 -13.80 -23.30
N SER A 532 -3.91 -13.47 -22.40
CA SER A 532 -3.84 -13.95 -21.03
C SER A 532 -3.79 -15.47 -20.96
N LYS A 533 -2.90 -15.99 -20.12
CA LYS A 533 -2.80 -17.42 -19.78
C LYS A 533 -3.99 -17.87 -18.91
N VAL A 534 -4.65 -16.94 -18.21
CA VAL A 534 -5.79 -17.20 -17.32
C VAL A 534 -7.09 -16.92 -18.06
N LYS A 535 -7.92 -17.97 -18.23
CA LYS A 535 -9.15 -17.91 -19.05
C LYS A 535 -10.44 -18.00 -18.26
N LYS A 536 -10.39 -18.28 -16.94
CA LYS A 536 -11.58 -18.52 -16.09
C LYS A 536 -11.35 -17.98 -14.68
N GLY A 537 -12.44 -17.79 -13.96
CA GLY A 537 -12.43 -17.39 -12.56
C GLY A 537 -12.18 -15.88 -12.35
N TRP A 538 -11.79 -15.54 -11.13
CA TRP A 538 -11.60 -14.15 -10.71
C TRP A 538 -10.49 -13.44 -11.51
N LEU A 539 -9.32 -14.05 -11.61
CA LEU A 539 -8.19 -13.44 -12.30
C LEU A 539 -8.45 -13.18 -13.78
N ALA A 540 -9.29 -13.99 -14.46
CA ALA A 540 -9.65 -13.73 -15.85
C ALA A 540 -10.51 -12.47 -16.00
N ARG A 541 -11.47 -12.24 -15.07
CA ARG A 541 -12.28 -11.01 -15.03
C ARG A 541 -11.42 -9.80 -14.70
N TYR A 542 -10.55 -9.93 -13.71
CA TYR A 542 -9.60 -8.90 -13.34
C TYR A 542 -8.72 -8.49 -14.53
N THR A 543 -8.09 -9.46 -15.21
CA THR A 543 -7.24 -9.21 -16.39
C THR A 543 -7.98 -8.46 -17.50
N ALA A 544 -9.28 -8.74 -17.70
CA ALA A 544 -10.07 -8.10 -18.74
C ALA A 544 -10.34 -6.61 -18.47
N LEU A 545 -10.45 -6.22 -17.20
CA LEU A 545 -10.92 -4.89 -16.78
C LEU A 545 -9.83 -4.02 -16.16
N VAL A 546 -8.69 -4.59 -15.76
CA VAL A 546 -7.65 -3.85 -15.03
C VAL A 546 -6.87 -2.92 -15.94
N THR A 547 -6.59 -1.72 -15.43
CA THR A 547 -5.73 -0.71 -16.04
C THR A 547 -4.26 -0.89 -15.67
N SER A 548 -3.35 -0.15 -16.31
CA SER A 548 -1.93 -0.14 -15.98
C SER A 548 -1.64 0.57 -14.63
N ALA A 549 -0.41 0.46 -14.14
CA ALA A 549 -0.01 0.94 -12.82
C ALA A 549 -0.08 2.47 -12.66
N ASN A 550 0.09 3.25 -13.73
CA ASN A 550 0.01 4.72 -13.73
C ASN A 550 -1.36 5.26 -13.28
N THR A 551 -2.42 4.46 -13.39
CA THR A 551 -3.78 4.79 -12.90
C THR A 551 -4.15 4.01 -11.64
N GLY A 552 -3.17 3.36 -10.99
CA GLY A 552 -3.37 2.59 -9.77
C GLY A 552 -3.74 1.13 -9.97
N GLY A 553 -3.73 0.59 -11.20
CA GLY A 553 -4.10 -0.79 -11.49
C GLY A 553 -5.51 -1.11 -11.01
N ILE A 554 -6.47 -0.26 -11.32
CA ILE A 554 -7.89 -0.36 -10.94
C ILE A 554 -8.70 -1.12 -11.98
N MET A 555 -9.83 -1.68 -11.59
CA MET A 555 -10.78 -2.22 -12.55
C MET A 555 -11.66 -1.09 -13.10
N ARG A 556 -11.71 -0.99 -14.43
CA ARG A 556 -12.55 -0.02 -15.14
C ARG A 556 -13.32 -0.74 -16.25
N VAL A 557 -14.60 -0.42 -16.38
CA VAL A 557 -15.35 -0.83 -17.57
C VAL A 557 -14.79 -0.05 -18.75
N PRO A 558 -14.37 -0.71 -19.86
CA PRO A 558 -13.92 -0.01 -21.05
C PRO A 558 -15.02 0.93 -21.56
N ASP A 559 -14.64 2.13 -22.01
CA ASP A 559 -15.56 3.02 -22.70
C ASP A 559 -16.03 2.36 -24.02
N GLU A 560 -17.28 2.63 -24.44
CA GLU A 560 -17.89 1.98 -25.63
C GLU A 560 -17.13 2.28 -26.93
N GLU A 561 -16.12 3.17 -26.89
CA GLU A 561 -15.30 3.59 -28.05
C GLU A 561 -13.89 2.95 -28.09
N GLU A 562 -13.49 2.14 -27.08
CA GLU A 562 -12.26 1.36 -27.08
C GLU A 562 -12.52 -0.13 -27.46
#